data_f025d389478601b1a0b8d1ca87eaaaa5
#
_entry.id   f025d389478601b1a0b8d1ca87eaaaa5
#
_cell.length_a   1.000
_cell.length_b   1.000
_cell.length_c   1.000
_cell.angle_alpha   90.00
_cell.angle_beta   90.00
_cell.angle_gamma   90.00
#
_symmetry.space_group_name_H-M   'P 1'
#
loop_
_entity.id
_entity.type
_entity.pdbx_description
1 polymer ?
#
loop_
_entity_poly.entity_id
_entity_poly.type
_entity_poly.pdbx_seq_one_letter_code
_entity_poly.pdbx_strand_id
1 'polypeptide(L)'
;DNKLEVIYFAGGEPLMTPYHYTLLNEVVRRGLAPNIKLEYNTNLSTLKYKKIDILDLWKQFKWVSIRASIDAVDDIGEYQRYGSNWEKIVKNWHTIKSEMPEVHVLPQITITNLSIRNIPKFLDYLVDQMHVDPFHWRKPKGSQQFTYNMAVEPQRFSSVNLPKPIKDMYTVELSEYRDNLDIADERRNVVDACLEHMNSADPDLWHFRNGLKFLSKLDIRRNNSWKKLWPEFMEYDIDKN
;
A
#
# COMPACT_ATOMS: atom_id res chain seq x y z
N ASP A 1 -6.90 -22.69 -30.37
CA ASP A 1 -7.69 -22.55 -29.14
C ASP A 1 -7.08 -21.46 -28.27
N ASN A 2 -7.78 -20.33 -28.11
CA ASN A 2 -7.33 -19.28 -27.22
C ASN A 2 -7.74 -19.64 -25.77
N LYS A 3 -6.76 -20.08 -24.95
CA LYS A 3 -6.97 -20.51 -23.56
C LYS A 3 -6.53 -19.46 -22.54
N LEU A 4 -6.05 -18.27 -23.00
CA LEU A 4 -5.61 -17.21 -22.12
C LEU A 4 -6.83 -16.43 -21.62
N GLU A 5 -7.10 -16.52 -20.31
CA GLU A 5 -8.24 -15.87 -19.65
C GLU A 5 -7.82 -14.71 -18.76
N VAL A 6 -6.61 -14.77 -18.19
CA VAL A 6 -6.11 -13.78 -17.22
C VAL A 6 -4.66 -13.44 -17.54
N ILE A 7 -4.31 -12.16 -17.49
CA ILE A 7 -2.93 -11.68 -17.46
C ILE A 7 -2.73 -10.92 -16.14
N TYR A 8 -1.77 -11.38 -15.34
CA TYR A 8 -1.40 -10.76 -14.09
C TYR A 8 -0.06 -10.02 -14.22
N PHE A 9 -0.07 -8.73 -13.90
CA PHE A 9 1.10 -7.87 -13.89
C PHE A 9 1.56 -7.58 -12.48
N ALA A 10 2.73 -8.10 -12.11
CA ALA A 10 3.39 -7.88 -10.84
C ALA A 10 4.90 -7.70 -11.02
N GLY A 11 5.54 -7.08 -10.04
CA GLY A 11 6.98 -6.82 -10.02
C GLY A 11 7.40 -5.58 -10.81
N GLY A 12 8.37 -4.82 -10.28
CA GLY A 12 8.68 -3.49 -10.77
C GLY A 12 7.47 -2.56 -10.71
N GLU A 13 7.33 -1.70 -11.72
CA GLU A 13 6.10 -0.91 -11.94
C GLU A 13 5.59 -1.17 -13.36
N PRO A 14 4.49 -1.95 -13.50
CA PRO A 14 3.98 -2.34 -14.83
C PRO A 14 3.65 -1.13 -15.70
N LEU A 15 3.03 -0.09 -15.11
CA LEU A 15 2.58 1.10 -15.84
C LEU A 15 3.73 1.99 -16.34
N MET A 16 4.98 1.71 -15.94
CA MET A 16 6.18 2.39 -16.41
C MET A 16 7.03 1.52 -17.36
N THR A 17 6.61 0.29 -17.63
CA THR A 17 7.39 -0.69 -18.39
C THR A 17 6.95 -0.74 -19.86
N PRO A 18 7.83 -0.46 -20.87
CA PRO A 18 7.45 -0.44 -22.27
C PRO A 18 6.90 -1.77 -22.77
N TYR A 19 7.43 -2.90 -22.31
CA TYR A 19 6.96 -4.24 -22.72
C TYR A 19 5.52 -4.52 -22.30
N HIS A 20 5.05 -3.95 -21.20
CA HIS A 20 3.66 -4.02 -20.78
C HIS A 20 2.73 -3.47 -21.87
N TYR A 21 3.00 -2.26 -22.36
CA TYR A 21 2.19 -1.65 -23.41
C TYR A 21 2.30 -2.37 -24.75
N THR A 22 3.47 -2.89 -25.07
CA THR A 22 3.66 -3.71 -26.28
C THR A 22 2.79 -4.95 -26.22
N LEU A 23 2.76 -5.66 -25.09
CA LEU A 23 1.93 -6.85 -24.90
C LEU A 23 0.44 -6.52 -25.02
N LEU A 24 -0.04 -5.49 -24.30
CA LEU A 24 -1.47 -5.11 -24.36
C LEU A 24 -1.91 -4.72 -25.77
N ASN A 25 -1.11 -3.90 -26.46
CA ASN A 25 -1.41 -3.52 -27.85
C ASN A 25 -1.47 -4.75 -28.79
N GLU A 26 -0.59 -5.74 -28.60
CA GLU A 26 -0.61 -6.96 -29.41
C GLU A 26 -1.85 -7.82 -29.11
N VAL A 27 -2.25 -7.92 -27.83
CA VAL A 27 -3.50 -8.60 -27.42
C VAL A 27 -4.72 -7.94 -28.05
N VAL A 28 -4.77 -6.62 -28.03
CA VAL A 28 -5.84 -5.82 -28.67
C VAL A 28 -5.83 -6.02 -30.18
N ARG A 29 -4.67 -5.88 -30.82
CA ARG A 29 -4.52 -6.06 -32.28
C ARG A 29 -5.00 -7.41 -32.76
N ARG A 30 -4.86 -8.48 -31.93
CA ARG A 30 -5.35 -9.83 -32.23
C ARG A 30 -6.83 -10.04 -31.95
N GLY A 31 -7.55 -9.03 -31.42
CA GLY A 31 -8.96 -9.15 -31.08
C GLY A 31 -9.23 -10.04 -29.85
N LEU A 32 -8.21 -10.28 -28.99
CA LEU A 32 -8.31 -11.18 -27.83
C LEU A 32 -8.77 -10.47 -26.56
N ALA A 33 -8.56 -9.15 -26.47
CA ALA A 33 -8.79 -8.34 -25.28
C ALA A 33 -10.19 -8.51 -24.66
N PRO A 34 -11.32 -8.59 -25.43
CA PRO A 34 -12.65 -8.75 -24.84
C PRO A 34 -12.87 -10.05 -24.06
N ASN A 35 -11.95 -11.03 -24.18
CA ASN A 35 -12.04 -12.30 -23.46
C ASN A 35 -11.07 -12.40 -22.29
N ILE A 36 -10.18 -11.42 -22.11
CA ILE A 36 -9.08 -11.47 -21.15
C ILE A 36 -9.34 -10.50 -19.99
N LYS A 37 -9.14 -10.99 -18.78
CA LYS A 37 -9.09 -10.20 -17.55
C LYS A 37 -7.67 -9.73 -17.29
N LEU A 38 -7.51 -8.49 -16.82
CA LEU A 38 -6.24 -7.95 -16.37
C LEU A 38 -6.23 -7.78 -14.84
N GLU A 39 -5.15 -8.23 -14.22
CA GLU A 39 -4.90 -8.02 -12.80
C GLU A 39 -3.57 -7.29 -12.60
N TYR A 40 -3.56 -6.29 -11.73
CA TYR A 40 -2.38 -5.46 -11.48
C TYR A 40 -2.01 -5.36 -10.01
N ASN A 41 -0.69 -5.40 -9.75
CA ASN A 41 -0.10 -4.74 -8.60
C ASN A 41 0.69 -3.54 -9.12
N THR A 42 0.30 -2.32 -8.72
CA THR A 42 0.91 -1.07 -9.18
C THR A 42 0.94 -0.03 -8.06
N ASN A 43 1.93 0.85 -8.07
CA ASN A 43 2.00 1.99 -7.15
C ASN A 43 1.14 3.19 -7.57
N LEU A 44 0.42 3.09 -8.67
CA LEU A 44 -0.43 4.14 -9.25
C LEU A 44 0.28 5.49 -9.51
N SER A 45 1.60 5.49 -9.63
CA SER A 45 2.37 6.73 -9.86
C SER A 45 2.10 7.37 -11.22
N THR A 46 1.56 6.62 -12.18
CA THR A 46 1.20 7.13 -13.51
C THR A 46 0.10 6.31 -14.16
N LEU A 47 -0.75 6.99 -14.94
CA LEU A 47 -1.72 6.36 -15.85
C LEU A 47 -1.31 6.55 -17.32
N LYS A 48 -0.15 7.19 -17.57
CA LYS A 48 0.33 7.46 -18.92
C LYS A 48 1.76 7.00 -19.10
N TYR A 49 2.02 6.34 -20.21
CA TYR A 49 3.36 6.03 -20.66
C TYR A 49 3.59 6.66 -22.03
N LYS A 50 4.49 7.67 -22.10
CA LYS A 50 4.67 8.51 -23.29
C LYS A 50 3.33 9.15 -23.72
N LYS A 51 2.82 8.78 -24.90
CA LYS A 51 1.54 9.25 -25.44
C LYS A 51 0.38 8.28 -25.23
N ILE A 52 0.62 7.13 -24.58
CA ILE A 52 -0.39 6.09 -24.37
C ILE A 52 -1.04 6.33 -23.00
N ASP A 53 -2.37 6.49 -22.99
CA ASP A 53 -3.18 6.43 -21.79
C ASP A 53 -3.57 4.98 -21.52
N ILE A 54 -3.32 4.50 -20.30
CA ILE A 54 -3.61 3.10 -19.96
C ILE A 54 -5.12 2.84 -19.89
N LEU A 55 -5.92 3.85 -19.54
CA LEU A 55 -7.37 3.71 -19.46
C LEU A 55 -7.97 3.36 -20.83
N ASP A 56 -7.46 3.95 -21.91
CA ASP A 56 -7.92 3.65 -23.26
C ASP A 56 -7.64 2.19 -23.68
N LEU A 57 -6.54 1.61 -23.16
CA LEU A 57 -6.26 0.20 -23.33
C LEU A 57 -7.16 -0.67 -22.47
N TRP A 58 -7.30 -0.33 -21.16
CA TRP A 58 -8.10 -1.11 -20.23
C TRP A 58 -9.56 -1.25 -20.64
N LYS A 59 -10.16 -0.20 -21.22
CA LYS A 59 -11.53 -0.20 -21.74
C LYS A 59 -11.80 -1.26 -22.81
N GLN A 60 -10.76 -1.85 -23.39
CA GLN A 60 -10.86 -2.89 -24.43
C GLN A 60 -10.84 -4.32 -23.86
N PHE A 61 -10.53 -4.47 -22.59
CA PHE A 61 -10.43 -5.78 -21.92
C PHE A 61 -11.73 -6.15 -21.21
N LYS A 62 -11.93 -7.46 -21.02
CA LYS A 62 -13.12 -8.00 -20.38
C LYS A 62 -13.34 -7.46 -18.95
N TRP A 63 -12.25 -7.27 -18.23
CA TRP A 63 -12.30 -6.81 -16.85
C TRP A 63 -10.89 -6.40 -16.38
N VAL A 64 -10.83 -5.42 -15.48
CA VAL A 64 -9.58 -4.95 -14.89
C VAL A 64 -9.71 -4.89 -13.37
N SER A 65 -8.72 -5.42 -12.67
CA SER A 65 -8.58 -5.32 -11.22
C SER A 65 -7.21 -4.78 -10.86
N ILE A 66 -7.20 -3.86 -9.91
CA ILE A 66 -6.00 -3.14 -9.49
C ILE A 66 -5.84 -3.27 -7.98
N ARG A 67 -4.70 -3.81 -7.57
CA ARG A 67 -4.19 -3.71 -6.20
C ARG A 67 -3.19 -2.57 -6.17
N ALA A 68 -3.65 -1.43 -5.61
CA ALA A 68 -2.83 -0.23 -5.46
C ALA A 68 -1.87 -0.40 -4.29
N SER A 69 -0.58 -0.50 -4.57
CA SER A 69 0.46 -0.68 -3.55
C SER A 69 0.74 0.64 -2.84
N ILE A 70 -0.03 0.93 -1.78
CA ILE A 70 0.06 2.14 -0.95
C ILE A 70 0.09 1.74 0.53
N ASP A 71 1.03 2.28 1.31
CA ASP A 71 1.31 1.79 2.67
C ASP A 71 1.02 2.82 3.77
N ALA A 72 0.92 4.10 3.43
CA ALA A 72 0.61 5.21 4.32
C ALA A 72 0.24 6.46 3.52
N VAL A 73 -0.25 7.51 4.19
CA VAL A 73 -0.54 8.83 3.59
C VAL A 73 0.65 9.77 3.67
N ASP A 74 0.62 10.79 2.81
CA ASP A 74 1.51 11.96 2.87
C ASP A 74 3.01 11.59 2.93
N ASP A 75 3.78 12.34 3.72
CA ASP A 75 5.23 12.22 3.86
C ASP A 75 5.68 10.81 4.30
N ILE A 76 4.90 10.09 5.13
CA ILE A 76 5.22 8.74 5.57
C ILE A 76 5.14 7.77 4.39
N GLY A 77 4.10 7.88 3.56
CA GLY A 77 3.95 7.09 2.34
C GLY A 77 5.06 7.37 1.33
N GLU A 78 5.37 8.65 1.10
CA GLU A 78 6.43 9.08 0.19
C GLU A 78 7.83 8.69 0.68
N TYR A 79 8.05 8.71 1.99
CA TYR A 79 9.31 8.27 2.59
C TYR A 79 9.54 6.77 2.35
N GLN A 80 8.53 5.94 2.60
CA GLN A 80 8.63 4.48 2.42
C GLN A 80 8.75 4.11 0.94
N ARG A 81 8.00 4.78 0.07
CA ARG A 81 8.00 4.58 -1.39
C ARG A 81 8.68 5.74 -2.10
N TYR A 82 9.99 5.84 -1.93
CA TYR A 82 10.79 6.93 -2.49
C TYR A 82 10.54 7.15 -3.98
N GLY A 83 10.27 8.40 -4.34
CA GLY A 83 9.93 8.81 -5.70
C GLY A 83 8.42 8.76 -6.01
N SER A 84 7.58 8.28 -5.08
CA SER A 84 6.14 8.47 -5.16
C SER A 84 5.76 9.92 -4.85
N ASN A 85 4.57 10.31 -5.32
CA ASN A 85 3.93 11.57 -4.96
C ASN A 85 2.49 11.27 -4.57
N TRP A 86 2.16 11.55 -3.32
CA TRP A 86 0.87 11.18 -2.73
C TRP A 86 -0.32 11.81 -3.45
N GLU A 87 -0.28 13.10 -3.70
CA GLU A 87 -1.36 13.82 -4.41
C GLU A 87 -1.61 13.23 -5.80
N LYS A 88 -0.54 12.86 -6.50
CA LYS A 88 -0.65 12.24 -7.82
C LYS A 88 -1.27 10.84 -7.76
N ILE A 89 -0.94 10.04 -6.75
CA ILE A 89 -1.54 8.72 -6.53
C ILE A 89 -3.05 8.88 -6.28
N VAL A 90 -3.44 9.77 -5.40
CA VAL A 90 -4.85 10.07 -5.08
C VAL A 90 -5.59 10.55 -6.33
N LYS A 91 -5.00 11.47 -7.10
CA LYS A 91 -5.57 11.92 -8.37
C LYS A 91 -5.77 10.78 -9.35
N ASN A 92 -4.77 9.91 -9.50
CA ASN A 92 -4.85 8.76 -10.41
C ASN A 92 -5.94 7.77 -9.96
N TRP A 93 -6.06 7.52 -8.65
CA TRP A 93 -7.14 6.73 -8.08
C TRP A 93 -8.52 7.27 -8.44
N HIS A 94 -8.76 8.56 -8.21
CA HIS A 94 -10.03 9.20 -8.55
C HIS A 94 -10.29 9.22 -10.07
N THR A 95 -9.25 9.41 -10.88
CA THR A 95 -9.38 9.34 -12.34
C THR A 95 -9.88 7.96 -12.78
N ILE A 96 -9.30 6.86 -12.24
CA ILE A 96 -9.78 5.51 -12.54
C ILE A 96 -11.23 5.33 -12.10
N LYS A 97 -11.57 5.73 -10.87
CA LYS A 97 -12.94 5.57 -10.34
C LYS A 97 -13.97 6.38 -11.10
N SER A 98 -13.62 7.53 -11.66
CA SER A 98 -14.54 8.37 -12.44
C SER A 98 -14.68 7.93 -13.89
N GLU A 99 -13.57 7.52 -14.54
CA GLU A 99 -13.60 7.16 -15.96
C GLU A 99 -13.91 5.67 -16.22
N MET A 100 -13.69 4.83 -15.21
CA MET A 100 -13.91 3.38 -15.28
C MET A 100 -14.50 2.88 -13.94
N PRO A 101 -15.75 3.25 -13.60
CA PRO A 101 -16.34 2.91 -12.29
C PRO A 101 -16.50 1.40 -12.04
N GLU A 102 -16.49 0.60 -13.11
CA GLU A 102 -16.53 -0.87 -13.06
C GLU A 102 -15.19 -1.49 -12.67
N VAL A 103 -14.08 -0.75 -12.74
CA VAL A 103 -12.76 -1.26 -12.38
C VAL A 103 -12.67 -1.45 -10.87
N HIS A 104 -12.26 -2.64 -10.47
CA HIS A 104 -12.06 -2.99 -9.08
C HIS A 104 -10.69 -2.51 -8.61
N VAL A 105 -10.66 -1.39 -7.87
CA VAL A 105 -9.42 -0.84 -7.29
C VAL A 105 -9.45 -1.02 -5.78
N LEU A 106 -8.45 -1.72 -5.24
CA LEU A 106 -8.27 -1.97 -3.81
C LEU A 106 -6.90 -1.50 -3.34
N PRO A 107 -6.78 -0.99 -2.10
CA PRO A 107 -5.49 -0.77 -1.47
C PRO A 107 -4.81 -2.12 -1.16
N GLN A 108 -3.52 -2.21 -1.46
CA GLN A 108 -2.64 -3.30 -1.05
C GLN A 108 -1.59 -2.70 -0.12
N ILE A 109 -1.71 -2.99 1.17
CA ILE A 109 -0.96 -2.33 2.24
C ILE A 109 0.14 -3.24 2.76
N THR A 110 1.38 -2.76 2.85
CA THR A 110 2.44 -3.44 3.59
C THR A 110 2.71 -2.66 4.88
N ILE A 111 2.37 -3.26 6.01
CA ILE A 111 2.48 -2.62 7.33
C ILE A 111 3.85 -2.93 7.93
N THR A 112 4.61 -1.89 8.19
CA THR A 112 5.96 -1.92 8.77
C THR A 112 5.98 -1.20 10.11
N ASN A 113 7.08 -1.24 10.83
CA ASN A 113 7.30 -0.40 12.00
C ASN A 113 7.28 1.11 11.68
N LEU A 114 7.44 1.48 10.40
CA LEU A 114 7.38 2.88 9.96
C LEU A 114 5.95 3.35 9.65
N SER A 115 5.03 2.45 9.29
CA SER A 115 3.65 2.82 8.94
C SER A 115 2.64 2.50 10.03
N ILE A 116 2.93 1.58 10.95
CA ILE A 116 1.94 1.04 11.89
C ILE A 116 1.22 2.12 12.73
N ARG A 117 1.92 3.13 13.23
CA ARG A 117 1.30 4.25 13.94
C ARG A 117 0.38 5.08 13.06
N ASN A 118 0.68 5.16 11.75
CA ASN A 118 -0.09 5.95 10.79
C ASN A 118 -1.32 5.21 10.26
N ILE A 119 -1.50 3.93 10.60
CA ILE A 119 -2.61 3.11 10.09
C ILE A 119 -3.99 3.73 10.35
N PRO A 120 -4.34 4.26 11.54
CA PRO A 120 -5.61 4.93 11.74
C PRO A 120 -5.87 6.05 10.73
N LYS A 121 -4.95 7.01 10.62
CA LYS A 121 -5.04 8.12 9.67
C LYS A 121 -5.15 7.63 8.21
N PHE A 122 -4.40 6.60 7.87
CA PHE A 122 -4.42 6.03 6.51
C PHE A 122 -5.75 5.36 6.19
N LEU A 123 -6.30 4.55 7.10
CA LEU A 123 -7.57 3.88 6.92
C LEU A 123 -8.73 4.88 6.81
N ASP A 124 -8.75 5.92 7.65
CA ASP A 124 -9.73 7.00 7.55
C ASP A 124 -9.62 7.72 6.21
N TYR A 125 -8.42 8.03 5.74
CA TYR A 125 -8.21 8.65 4.44
C TYR A 125 -8.73 7.77 3.28
N LEU A 126 -8.51 6.46 3.35
CA LEU A 126 -9.04 5.52 2.35
C LEU A 126 -10.57 5.54 2.30
N VAL A 127 -11.22 5.61 3.45
CA VAL A 127 -12.68 5.64 3.54
C VAL A 127 -13.22 7.01 3.13
N ASP A 128 -12.73 8.08 3.74
CA ASP A 128 -13.32 9.41 3.64
C ASP A 128 -12.95 10.11 2.32
N GLN A 129 -11.72 9.93 1.85
CA GLN A 129 -11.19 10.65 0.68
C GLN A 129 -11.13 9.77 -0.57
N MET A 130 -10.77 8.50 -0.43
CA MET A 130 -10.68 7.58 -1.57
C MET A 130 -11.93 6.73 -1.76
N HIS A 131 -12.94 6.89 -0.90
CA HIS A 131 -14.24 6.24 -0.96
C HIS A 131 -14.18 4.71 -1.00
N VAL A 132 -13.25 4.15 -0.23
CA VAL A 132 -13.19 2.70 0.03
C VAL A 132 -14.28 2.38 1.05
N ASP A 133 -15.24 1.53 0.68
CA ASP A 133 -16.33 1.15 1.58
C ASP A 133 -15.79 0.19 2.66
N PRO A 134 -15.84 0.54 3.96
CA PRO A 134 -15.30 -0.31 5.02
C PRO A 134 -16.24 -1.47 5.41
N PHE A 135 -17.40 -1.60 4.76
CA PHE A 135 -18.43 -2.56 5.15
C PHE A 135 -18.58 -3.68 4.10
N HIS A 136 -18.05 -4.87 4.42
CA HIS A 136 -18.06 -6.01 3.50
C HIS A 136 -19.45 -6.56 3.14
N TRP A 137 -20.47 -6.41 4.01
CA TRP A 137 -21.83 -6.92 3.73
C TRP A 137 -22.54 -6.21 2.58
N ARG A 138 -22.03 -5.03 2.16
CA ARG A 138 -22.57 -4.30 1.00
C ARG A 138 -22.07 -4.86 -0.33
N LYS A 139 -21.20 -5.88 -0.29
CA LYS A 139 -20.53 -6.46 -1.47
C LYS A 139 -20.68 -7.98 -1.52
N PRO A 140 -20.36 -8.61 -2.66
CA PRO A 140 -20.42 -10.06 -2.78
C PRO A 140 -19.62 -10.76 -1.68
N LYS A 141 -20.18 -11.87 -1.14
CA LYS A 141 -19.55 -12.67 -0.09
C LYS A 141 -18.10 -13.04 -0.46
N GLY A 142 -17.16 -12.73 0.45
CA GLY A 142 -15.74 -13.02 0.27
C GLY A 142 -14.91 -11.90 -0.38
N SER A 143 -15.50 -10.73 -0.72
CA SER A 143 -14.72 -9.57 -1.18
C SER A 143 -14.13 -8.82 0.01
N GLN A 144 -12.81 -8.75 0.10
CA GLN A 144 -12.12 -7.89 1.06
C GLN A 144 -11.99 -6.48 0.47
N GLN A 145 -12.08 -5.45 1.33
CA GLN A 145 -11.91 -4.05 0.93
C GLN A 145 -10.48 -3.57 1.21
N PHE A 146 -9.86 -4.10 2.23
CA PHE A 146 -8.48 -3.82 2.59
C PHE A 146 -7.64 -5.08 2.44
N THR A 147 -6.64 -5.05 1.57
CA THR A 147 -5.64 -6.11 1.48
C THR A 147 -4.37 -5.63 2.16
N TYR A 148 -3.91 -6.37 3.17
CA TYR A 148 -2.74 -5.98 3.95
C TYR A 148 -1.84 -7.17 4.27
N ASN A 149 -0.55 -6.88 4.46
CA ASN A 149 0.45 -7.83 4.93
C ASN A 149 1.30 -7.17 6.00
N MET A 150 1.63 -7.92 7.07
CA MET A 150 2.63 -7.49 8.04
C MET A 150 4.02 -7.76 7.48
N ALA A 151 4.91 -6.78 7.57
CA ALA A 151 6.30 -6.96 7.19
C ALA A 151 7.03 -7.83 8.23
N VAL A 152 7.37 -9.05 7.89
CA VAL A 152 8.19 -9.95 8.70
C VAL A 152 9.65 -9.89 8.27
N GLU A 153 9.91 -9.70 6.99
CA GLU A 153 11.26 -9.56 6.42
C GLU A 153 11.33 -8.28 5.54
N PRO A 154 12.46 -7.54 5.58
CA PRO A 154 13.56 -7.73 6.53
C PRO A 154 13.17 -7.34 7.96
N GLN A 155 13.59 -8.11 8.96
CA GLN A 155 13.19 -7.97 10.37
C GLN A 155 13.41 -6.57 10.95
N ARG A 156 14.36 -5.80 10.41
CA ARG A 156 14.58 -4.40 10.79
C ARG A 156 13.38 -3.47 10.54
N PHE A 157 12.41 -3.90 9.73
CA PHE A 157 11.17 -3.16 9.46
C PHE A 157 9.92 -3.85 10.01
N SER A 158 10.07 -4.98 10.68
CA SER A 158 8.97 -5.63 11.39
C SER A 158 8.56 -4.83 12.64
N SER A 159 7.26 -4.64 12.83
CA SER A 159 6.73 -3.96 14.02
C SER A 159 6.92 -4.77 15.31
N VAL A 160 7.17 -6.08 15.22
CA VAL A 160 7.54 -6.93 16.35
C VAL A 160 8.80 -6.42 17.05
N ASN A 161 9.73 -5.81 16.33
CA ASN A 161 11.01 -5.33 16.85
C ASN A 161 10.99 -3.88 17.35
N LEU A 162 9.81 -3.22 17.35
CA LEU A 162 9.67 -1.92 18.00
C LEU A 162 10.01 -2.01 19.50
N PRO A 163 10.76 -1.04 20.06
CA PRO A 163 11.04 -0.99 21.49
C PRO A 163 9.77 -1.05 22.34
N LYS A 164 9.83 -1.72 23.49
CA LYS A 164 8.65 -1.92 24.32
C LYS A 164 7.89 -0.63 24.68
N PRO A 165 8.54 0.47 25.08
CA PRO A 165 7.82 1.72 25.38
C PRO A 165 7.05 2.25 24.17
N ILE A 166 7.58 2.08 22.95
CA ILE A 166 6.92 2.47 21.71
C ILE A 166 5.75 1.53 21.41
N LYS A 167 5.91 0.21 21.57
CA LYS A 167 4.80 -0.75 21.46
C LYS A 167 3.67 -0.41 22.42
N ASP A 168 3.98 -0.11 23.67
CA ASP A 168 2.97 0.21 24.69
C ASP A 168 2.18 1.46 24.28
N MET A 169 2.87 2.51 23.83
CA MET A 169 2.24 3.73 23.33
C MET A 169 1.35 3.46 22.10
N TYR A 170 1.87 2.75 21.10
CA TYR A 170 1.10 2.44 19.89
C TYR A 170 -0.08 1.50 20.16
N THR A 171 0.07 0.58 21.13
CA THR A 171 -1.03 -0.31 21.55
C THR A 171 -2.20 0.50 22.10
N VAL A 172 -1.94 1.52 22.91
CA VAL A 172 -3.00 2.41 23.41
C VAL A 172 -3.67 3.15 22.25
N GLU A 173 -2.89 3.86 21.42
CA GLU A 173 -3.40 4.65 20.29
C GLU A 173 -4.25 3.80 19.31
N LEU A 174 -3.75 2.63 18.95
CA LEU A 174 -4.42 1.72 18.01
C LEU A 174 -5.68 1.10 18.63
N SER A 175 -5.64 0.74 19.91
CA SER A 175 -6.81 0.16 20.60
C SER A 175 -7.92 1.20 20.74
N GLU A 176 -7.60 2.43 21.13
CA GLU A 176 -8.57 3.52 21.21
C GLU A 176 -9.24 3.79 19.85
N TYR A 177 -8.46 3.83 18.77
CA TYR A 177 -9.02 3.98 17.42
C TYR A 177 -9.96 2.84 17.07
N ARG A 178 -9.52 1.57 17.25
CA ARG A 178 -10.32 0.37 16.97
C ARG A 178 -11.64 0.39 17.73
N ASP A 179 -11.61 0.74 19.03
CA ASP A 179 -12.78 0.66 19.90
C ASP A 179 -13.83 1.75 19.58
N ASN A 180 -13.42 2.81 18.89
CA ASN A 180 -14.33 3.85 18.37
C ASN A 180 -14.97 3.48 17.02
N LEU A 181 -14.54 2.40 16.35
CA LEU A 181 -15.14 1.94 15.09
C LEU A 181 -16.36 1.04 15.36
N ASP A 182 -17.34 1.06 14.43
CA ASP A 182 -18.44 0.09 14.40
C ASP A 182 -17.87 -1.34 14.38
N ILE A 183 -18.55 -2.27 15.07
CA ILE A 183 -18.12 -3.67 15.16
C ILE A 183 -18.00 -4.36 13.80
N ALA A 184 -18.76 -3.90 12.83
CA ALA A 184 -18.80 -4.44 11.49
C ALA A 184 -17.84 -3.74 10.51
N ASP A 185 -17.10 -2.74 10.98
CA ASP A 185 -16.13 -2.00 10.16
C ASP A 185 -14.86 -2.84 9.94
N GLU A 186 -14.51 -3.13 8.68
CA GLU A 186 -13.32 -3.92 8.33
C GLU A 186 -11.99 -3.28 8.76
N ARG A 187 -11.96 -1.97 9.03
CA ARG A 187 -10.78 -1.30 9.59
C ARG A 187 -10.35 -1.93 10.92
N ARG A 188 -11.31 -2.43 11.71
CA ARG A 188 -11.01 -3.18 12.96
C ARG A 188 -10.08 -4.36 12.71
N ASN A 189 -10.34 -5.14 11.65
CA ASN A 189 -9.53 -6.32 11.33
C ASN A 189 -8.07 -5.94 11.00
N VAL A 190 -7.87 -4.81 10.33
CA VAL A 190 -6.52 -4.30 10.03
C VAL A 190 -5.80 -3.91 11.32
N VAL A 191 -6.50 -3.20 12.21
CA VAL A 191 -5.91 -2.74 13.49
C VAL A 191 -5.66 -3.92 14.43
N ASP A 192 -6.58 -4.88 14.53
CA ASP A 192 -6.39 -6.10 15.33
C ASP A 192 -5.15 -6.88 14.86
N ALA A 193 -4.97 -7.04 13.55
CA ALA A 193 -3.77 -7.67 12.99
C ALA A 193 -2.49 -6.86 13.31
N CYS A 194 -2.54 -5.52 13.32
CA CYS A 194 -1.43 -4.69 13.75
C CYS A 194 -1.06 -4.94 15.21
N LEU A 195 -2.06 -4.93 16.10
CA LEU A 195 -1.88 -5.16 17.53
C LEU A 195 -1.33 -6.56 17.81
N GLU A 196 -1.92 -7.58 17.19
CA GLU A 196 -1.49 -8.98 17.33
C GLU A 196 -0.04 -9.15 16.86
N HIS A 197 0.29 -8.70 15.64
CA HIS A 197 1.63 -8.87 15.09
C HIS A 197 2.67 -8.08 15.90
N MET A 198 2.41 -6.83 16.23
CA MET A 198 3.33 -5.97 16.98
C MET A 198 3.68 -6.58 18.36
N ASN A 199 2.70 -7.21 19.01
CA ASN A 199 2.83 -7.75 20.37
C ASN A 199 3.08 -9.28 20.41
N SER A 200 3.33 -9.92 19.26
CA SER A 200 3.49 -11.36 19.16
C SER A 200 4.75 -11.92 19.82
N ALA A 201 5.77 -11.10 20.05
CA ALA A 201 7.02 -11.48 20.72
C ALA A 201 7.72 -10.27 21.35
N ASP A 202 8.70 -10.53 22.20
CA ASP A 202 9.60 -9.50 22.71
C ASP A 202 10.46 -8.91 21.60
N PRO A 203 10.78 -7.61 21.67
CA PRO A 203 11.52 -6.93 20.62
C PRO A 203 13.00 -7.34 20.60
N ASP A 204 13.53 -7.62 19.41
CA ASP A 204 14.97 -7.63 19.17
C ASP A 204 15.43 -6.23 18.77
N LEU A 205 15.97 -5.50 19.74
CA LEU A 205 16.45 -4.12 19.56
C LEU A 205 17.63 -4.02 18.58
N TRP A 206 18.35 -5.10 18.34
CA TRP A 206 19.44 -5.12 17.34
C TRP A 206 18.86 -4.92 15.94
N HIS A 207 17.76 -5.60 15.59
CA HIS A 207 17.08 -5.45 14.32
C HIS A 207 16.53 -4.02 14.17
N PHE A 208 15.88 -3.49 15.19
CA PHE A 208 15.33 -2.14 15.17
C PHE A 208 16.42 -1.09 14.93
N ARG A 209 17.51 -1.12 15.72
CA ARG A 209 18.65 -0.20 15.59
C ARG A 209 19.33 -0.32 14.23
N ASN A 210 19.47 -1.52 13.69
CA ASN A 210 19.96 -1.70 12.31
C ASN A 210 19.03 -1.08 11.27
N GLY A 211 17.73 -1.06 11.52
CA GLY A 211 16.75 -0.33 10.73
C GLY A 211 17.06 1.17 10.72
N LEU A 212 17.22 1.79 11.90
CA LEU A 212 17.53 3.21 12.01
C LEU A 212 18.85 3.58 11.33
N LYS A 213 19.89 2.75 11.50
CA LYS A 213 21.17 2.93 10.80
C LYS A 213 21.04 2.84 9.28
N PHE A 214 20.19 1.93 8.79
CA PHE A 214 19.87 1.83 7.37
C PHE A 214 19.14 3.07 6.88
N LEU A 215 18.13 3.56 7.62
CA LEU A 215 17.39 4.78 7.28
C LEU A 215 18.30 6.00 7.24
N SER A 216 19.20 6.17 8.22
CA SER A 216 20.18 7.27 8.22
C SER A 216 21.07 7.29 6.97
N LYS A 217 21.48 6.11 6.47
CA LYS A 217 22.23 6.00 5.21
C LYS A 217 21.37 6.34 3.99
N LEU A 218 20.10 6.00 4.00
CA LEU A 218 19.18 6.38 2.93
C LEU A 218 18.91 7.88 2.92
N ASP A 219 18.75 8.48 4.08
CA ASP A 219 18.49 9.91 4.25
C ASP A 219 19.59 10.77 3.62
N ILE A 220 20.85 10.41 3.83
CA ILE A 220 22.00 11.08 3.19
C ILE A 220 21.84 11.06 1.66
N ARG A 221 21.42 9.93 1.08
CA ARG A 221 21.26 9.78 -0.38
C ARG A 221 20.03 10.46 -0.94
N ARG A 222 18.99 10.59 -0.11
CA ARG A 222 17.66 11.09 -0.51
C ARG A 222 17.43 12.55 -0.10
N ASN A 223 18.38 13.17 0.62
CA ASN A 223 18.23 14.47 1.24
C ASN A 223 16.95 14.57 2.05
N ASN A 224 16.72 13.57 2.91
CA ASN A 224 15.53 13.44 3.76
C ASN A 224 15.94 13.19 5.22
N SER A 225 14.97 13.01 6.13
CA SER A 225 15.24 12.71 7.54
C SER A 225 14.11 11.92 8.17
N TRP A 226 14.39 10.65 8.52
CA TRP A 226 13.48 9.81 9.28
C TRP A 226 13.19 10.40 10.68
N LYS A 227 14.12 11.14 11.27
CA LYS A 227 13.99 11.77 12.61
C LYS A 227 12.85 12.77 12.69
N LYS A 228 12.47 13.37 11.55
CA LYS A 228 11.33 14.29 11.49
C LYS A 228 9.99 13.54 11.50
N LEU A 229 9.96 12.34 10.93
CA LEU A 229 8.74 11.54 10.79
C LEU A 229 8.48 10.66 12.01
N TRP A 230 9.55 10.17 12.66
CA TRP A 230 9.49 9.30 13.85
C TRP A 230 10.41 9.83 14.96
N PRO A 231 10.10 10.97 15.58
CA PRO A 231 10.94 11.55 16.62
C PRO A 231 11.09 10.61 17.84
N GLU A 232 10.09 9.77 18.13
CA GLU A 232 10.11 8.77 19.18
C GLU A 232 11.15 7.66 19.00
N PHE A 233 11.68 7.50 17.79
CA PHE A 233 12.75 6.53 17.52
C PHE A 233 14.14 7.08 17.84
N MET A 234 14.28 8.41 18.05
CA MET A 234 15.57 9.08 18.18
C MET A 234 16.38 8.62 19.40
N GLU A 235 15.73 8.20 20.49
CA GLU A 235 16.43 7.70 21.68
C GLU A 235 17.16 6.37 21.44
N TYR A 236 16.76 5.63 20.39
CA TYR A 236 17.35 4.33 20.00
C TYR A 236 18.44 4.47 18.93
N ASP A 237 18.68 5.67 18.44
CA ASP A 237 19.72 5.96 17.46
C ASP A 237 21.10 5.90 18.11
N ILE A 238 21.87 4.87 17.76
CA ILE A 238 23.20 4.63 18.32
C ILE A 238 24.32 5.49 17.69
N ASP A 239 24.04 6.17 16.59
CA ASP A 239 25.00 7.02 15.90
C ASP A 239 24.97 8.48 16.44
N LYS A 240 24.60 8.67 17.73
CA LYS A 240 24.59 9.98 18.41
C LYS A 240 25.98 10.48 18.84
N ASN A 241 27.08 9.80 18.43
CA ASN A 241 28.46 10.24 18.71
C ASN A 241 29.15 10.65 17.43
#